data_fdaba1cbb309c76aba2cc47c0a2a937d
#
_entry.id   fdaba1cbb309c76aba2cc47c0a2a937d
#
_cell.length_a   1.000
_cell.length_b   1.000
_cell.length_c   1.000
_cell.angle_alpha   90.00
_cell.angle_beta   90.00
_cell.angle_gamma   90.00
#
_symmetry.space_group_name_H-M   'P 1'
#
loop_
_entity.id
_entity.type
_entity.pdbx_description
1 polymer ?
#
loop_
_entity_poly.entity_id
_entity_poly.type
_entity_poly.pdbx_seq_one_letter_code
_entity_poly.pdbx_strand_id
1 'polypeptide(L)'
;MKTVNDFSQIKAANFWVNVLLVSFLLLSACTKITEIIEQQSNIPVPSPTELYYQKYFVQHKDKLDPIEGIWTENVVATLYENNKVVTRETEAKRAIWVIIKKGKEYVILNRYGEQNKFIASFKSGQKEGTYIYTCFDKETKENIKAEAKIIQNNLIEMEYDAPESVLKENYHEYLNVDSNQLDQNHEKKNIVLHWQFNWVKILPLNKG
;
A
#
# COMPACT_ATOMS: atom_id res chain seq x y z
N MET A 1 -53.92 51.75 15.40
CA MET A 1 -54.08 50.47 16.09
C MET A 1 -53.65 49.34 15.14
N LYS A 2 -52.32 49.27 14.89
CA LYS A 2 -51.72 48.28 13.98
C LYS A 2 -50.26 48.08 14.37
N THR A 3 -49.90 47.41 15.46
CA THR A 3 -48.52 47.14 15.78
C THR A 3 -48.27 45.91 16.69
N VAL A 4 -49.27 45.04 16.91
CA VAL A 4 -49.09 43.90 17.82
C VAL A 4 -48.90 42.56 17.05
N ASN A 5 -49.29 42.48 15.76
CA ASN A 5 -49.22 41.21 15.00
C ASN A 5 -47.88 40.92 14.36
N ASP A 6 -46.94 41.88 14.20
CA ASP A 6 -45.68 41.65 13.50
C ASP A 6 -44.64 40.91 14.38
N PHE A 7 -44.67 41.10 15.69
CA PHE A 7 -43.68 40.47 16.61
C PHE A 7 -43.91 38.96 16.79
N SER A 8 -45.13 38.46 16.64
CA SER A 8 -45.42 37.03 16.76
C SER A 8 -44.98 36.23 15.51
N GLN A 9 -45.13 36.86 14.35
CA GLN A 9 -44.72 36.24 13.05
C GLN A 9 -43.19 36.12 12.96
N ILE A 10 -42.43 37.10 13.44
CA ILE A 10 -40.94 37.07 13.42
C ILE A 10 -40.40 35.98 14.36
N LYS A 11 -40.99 35.78 15.52
CA LYS A 11 -40.61 34.73 16.46
C LYS A 11 -40.90 33.31 15.93
N ALA A 12 -42.04 33.14 15.25
CA ALA A 12 -42.40 31.89 14.64
C ALA A 12 -41.46 31.51 13.47
N ALA A 13 -41.12 32.49 12.61
CA ALA A 13 -40.19 32.28 11.48
C ALA A 13 -38.80 31.88 11.97
N ASN A 14 -38.25 32.55 13.00
CA ASN A 14 -36.95 32.19 13.57
C ASN A 14 -36.95 30.83 14.25
N PHE A 15 -38.05 30.39 14.85
CA PHE A 15 -38.18 29.06 15.42
C PHE A 15 -38.08 27.96 14.34
N TRP A 16 -38.81 28.12 13.24
CA TRP A 16 -38.79 27.17 12.14
C TRP A 16 -37.44 27.09 11.41
N VAL A 17 -36.73 28.23 11.26
CA VAL A 17 -35.37 28.26 10.70
C VAL A 17 -34.39 27.50 11.58
N ASN A 18 -34.46 27.67 12.91
CA ASN A 18 -33.61 26.92 13.82
C ASN A 18 -33.90 25.41 13.81
N VAL A 19 -35.16 25.00 13.76
CA VAL A 19 -35.55 23.58 13.66
C VAL A 19 -35.03 22.95 12.35
N LEU A 20 -35.12 23.68 11.23
CA LEU A 20 -34.58 23.24 9.95
C LEU A 20 -33.06 23.12 9.99
N LEU A 21 -32.36 24.04 10.61
CA LEU A 21 -30.90 24.05 10.73
C LEU A 21 -30.39 22.89 11.60
N VAL A 22 -31.07 22.58 12.70
CA VAL A 22 -30.77 21.45 13.58
C VAL A 22 -31.02 20.12 12.86
N SER A 23 -32.12 20.00 12.10
CA SER A 23 -32.43 18.79 11.34
C SER A 23 -31.40 18.56 10.22
N PHE A 24 -30.90 19.61 9.57
CA PHE A 24 -29.85 19.50 8.54
C PHE A 24 -28.50 19.05 9.13
N LEU A 25 -28.17 19.53 10.33
CA LEU A 25 -26.95 19.10 11.06
C LEU A 25 -27.05 17.63 11.50
N LEU A 26 -28.22 17.17 11.93
CA LEU A 26 -28.44 15.78 12.30
C LEU A 26 -28.36 14.83 11.09
N LEU A 27 -28.89 15.23 9.94
CA LEU A 27 -28.78 14.44 8.69
C LEU A 27 -27.34 14.34 8.21
N SER A 28 -26.55 15.42 8.32
CA SER A 28 -25.14 15.42 7.95
C SER A 28 -24.28 14.54 8.89
N ALA A 29 -24.66 14.43 10.17
CA ALA A 29 -23.99 13.54 11.12
C ALA A 29 -24.31 12.07 10.82
N CYS A 30 -25.55 11.73 10.42
CA CYS A 30 -25.94 10.39 10.05
C CYS A 30 -25.18 9.87 8.82
N THR A 31 -24.97 10.70 7.79
CA THR A 31 -24.22 10.28 6.58
C THR A 31 -22.77 9.96 6.91
N LYS A 32 -22.09 10.76 7.75
CA LYS A 32 -20.72 10.46 8.17
C LYS A 32 -20.60 9.19 9.01
N ILE A 33 -21.58 8.90 9.86
CA ILE A 33 -21.61 7.68 10.66
C ILE A 33 -21.78 6.47 9.76
N THR A 34 -22.61 6.57 8.72
CA THR A 34 -22.84 5.48 7.75
C THR A 34 -21.56 5.19 6.95
N GLU A 35 -20.84 6.23 6.49
CA GLU A 35 -19.54 6.06 5.82
C GLU A 35 -18.49 5.40 6.73
N ILE A 36 -18.43 5.76 8.00
CA ILE A 36 -17.51 5.14 8.97
C ILE A 36 -17.88 3.67 9.21
N ILE A 37 -19.17 3.34 9.30
CA ILE A 37 -19.64 1.96 9.48
C ILE A 37 -19.37 1.13 8.22
N GLU A 38 -19.58 1.67 7.02
CA GLU A 38 -19.26 0.98 5.76
C GLU A 38 -17.74 0.77 5.61
N GLN A 39 -16.90 1.73 6.00
CA GLN A 39 -15.45 1.53 6.02
C GLN A 39 -15.01 0.46 7.04
N GLN A 40 -15.67 0.35 8.19
CA GLN A 40 -15.40 -0.71 9.17
C GLN A 40 -15.91 -2.08 8.72
N SER A 41 -17.01 -2.16 7.98
CA SER A 41 -17.54 -3.43 7.47
C SER A 41 -16.71 -4.04 6.33
N ASN A 42 -15.85 -3.24 5.69
CA ASN A 42 -14.95 -3.67 4.61
C ASN A 42 -13.54 -4.07 5.09
N ILE A 43 -13.29 -4.17 6.41
CA ILE A 43 -12.03 -4.76 6.89
C ILE A 43 -12.09 -6.26 6.59
N PRO A 44 -11.26 -6.78 5.68
CA PRO A 44 -11.29 -8.19 5.34
C PRO A 44 -11.04 -9.03 6.60
N VAL A 45 -11.92 -9.97 6.88
CA VAL A 45 -11.72 -10.91 7.99
C VAL A 45 -10.39 -11.64 7.76
N PRO A 46 -9.49 -11.66 8.76
CA PRO A 46 -8.20 -12.35 8.59
C PRO A 46 -8.42 -13.82 8.24
N SER A 47 -7.63 -14.34 7.30
CA SER A 47 -7.66 -15.75 6.97
C SER A 47 -7.14 -16.60 8.16
N PRO A 48 -7.50 -17.89 8.27
CA PRO A 48 -6.93 -18.77 9.29
C PRO A 48 -5.40 -18.79 9.28
N THR A 49 -4.79 -18.71 8.10
CA THR A 49 -3.33 -18.65 7.93
C THR A 49 -2.77 -17.33 8.46
N GLU A 50 -3.42 -16.22 8.18
CA GLU A 50 -3.02 -14.91 8.70
C GLU A 50 -3.09 -14.88 10.23
N LEU A 51 -4.17 -15.40 10.83
CA LEU A 51 -4.31 -15.54 12.30
C LEU A 51 -3.22 -16.43 12.91
N TYR A 52 -2.85 -17.53 12.22
CA TYR A 52 -1.73 -18.39 12.62
C TYR A 52 -0.42 -17.59 12.69
N TYR A 53 -0.05 -16.84 11.63
CA TYR A 53 1.17 -16.05 11.63
C TYR A 53 1.15 -14.91 12.64
N GLN A 54 0.02 -14.23 12.83
CA GLN A 54 -0.13 -13.22 13.88
C GLN A 54 0.20 -13.81 15.25
N LYS A 55 -0.41 -14.95 15.60
CA LYS A 55 -0.14 -15.67 16.86
C LYS A 55 1.31 -16.11 16.96
N TYR A 56 1.87 -16.68 15.89
CA TYR A 56 3.25 -17.14 15.84
C TYR A 56 4.23 -16.00 16.15
N PHE A 57 4.11 -14.86 15.48
CA PHE A 57 5.03 -13.75 15.68
C PHE A 57 4.91 -13.09 17.06
N VAL A 58 3.71 -13.02 17.61
CA VAL A 58 3.50 -12.52 18.99
C VAL A 58 4.15 -13.45 20.02
N GLN A 59 3.98 -14.76 19.86
CA GLN A 59 4.51 -15.76 20.80
C GLN A 59 6.04 -15.90 20.74
N HIS A 60 6.65 -15.67 19.59
CA HIS A 60 8.09 -15.88 19.37
C HIS A 60 8.89 -14.59 19.27
N LYS A 61 8.30 -13.42 19.54
CA LYS A 61 8.88 -12.09 19.30
C LYS A 61 10.33 -11.91 19.75
N ASP A 62 10.71 -12.54 20.88
CA ASP A 62 12.06 -12.40 21.46
C ASP A 62 13.12 -13.30 20.79
N LYS A 63 12.70 -14.14 19.82
CA LYS A 63 13.57 -15.10 19.11
C LYS A 63 13.63 -14.84 17.61
N LEU A 64 12.92 -13.84 17.13
CA LEU A 64 12.84 -13.52 15.70
C LEU A 64 13.99 -12.62 15.28
N ASP A 65 14.49 -12.85 14.09
CA ASP A 65 15.37 -11.91 13.46
C ASP A 65 14.62 -10.61 13.08
N PRO A 66 15.27 -9.46 13.02
CA PRO A 66 14.62 -8.17 12.76
C PRO A 66 13.73 -8.13 11.51
N ILE A 67 14.05 -8.93 10.48
CA ILE A 67 13.29 -8.98 9.23
C ILE A 67 12.04 -9.84 9.32
N GLU A 68 11.97 -10.80 10.24
CA GLU A 68 10.81 -11.67 10.38
C GLU A 68 9.59 -10.92 10.89
N GLY A 69 8.43 -11.25 10.35
CA GLY A 69 7.18 -10.61 10.77
C GLY A 69 6.15 -10.47 9.66
N ILE A 70 5.11 -9.69 9.96
CA ILE A 70 4.09 -9.29 9.01
C ILE A 70 4.34 -7.83 8.64
N TRP A 71 4.34 -7.55 7.34
CA TRP A 71 4.68 -6.28 6.77
C TRP A 71 3.61 -5.80 5.80
N THR A 72 3.33 -4.50 5.79
CA THR A 72 2.53 -3.87 4.74
C THR A 72 3.43 -3.14 3.77
N GLU A 73 3.18 -3.34 2.50
CA GLU A 73 3.95 -2.77 1.42
C GLU A 73 3.36 -1.46 0.93
N ASN A 74 4.21 -0.43 0.82
CA ASN A 74 3.92 0.77 0.06
C ASN A 74 4.92 0.85 -1.08
N VAL A 75 4.49 1.29 -2.26
CA VAL A 75 5.34 1.41 -3.43
C VAL A 75 5.18 2.77 -4.08
N VAL A 76 6.29 3.29 -4.59
CA VAL A 76 6.31 4.44 -5.50
C VAL A 76 6.90 3.97 -6.82
N ALA A 77 6.12 4.05 -7.88
CA ALA A 77 6.53 3.76 -9.24
C ALA A 77 6.84 5.07 -9.96
N THR A 78 8.03 5.22 -10.52
CA THR A 78 8.43 6.40 -11.30
C THR A 78 8.87 5.95 -12.68
N LEU A 79 8.18 6.44 -13.71
CA LEU A 79 8.55 6.21 -15.10
C LEU A 79 9.46 7.32 -15.58
N TYR A 80 10.61 6.94 -16.11
CA TYR A 80 11.57 7.83 -16.73
C TYR A 80 11.59 7.61 -18.25
N GLU A 81 11.67 8.69 -19.01
CA GLU A 81 11.97 8.69 -20.44
C GLU A 81 13.18 9.59 -20.66
N ASN A 82 14.28 9.03 -21.21
CA ASN A 82 15.54 9.74 -21.40
C ASN A 82 16.01 10.49 -20.14
N ASN A 83 15.94 9.83 -18.98
CA ASN A 83 16.28 10.34 -17.64
C ASN A 83 15.38 11.50 -17.14
N LYS A 84 14.24 11.75 -17.78
CA LYS A 84 13.24 12.71 -17.30
C LYS A 84 12.04 11.97 -16.73
N VAL A 85 11.52 12.43 -15.61
CA VAL A 85 10.30 11.88 -15.02
C VAL A 85 9.12 12.16 -15.94
N VAL A 86 8.40 11.10 -16.33
CA VAL A 86 7.16 11.19 -17.12
C VAL A 86 5.96 11.11 -16.20
N THR A 87 5.92 10.10 -15.32
CA THR A 87 4.86 9.95 -14.33
C THR A 87 5.42 9.37 -13.05
N ARG A 88 4.70 9.59 -11.95
CA ARG A 88 5.01 9.02 -10.63
C ARG A 88 3.71 8.67 -9.94
N GLU A 89 3.58 7.42 -9.56
CA GLU A 89 2.42 6.88 -8.87
C GLU A 89 2.81 6.32 -7.51
N THR A 90 1.89 6.40 -6.56
CA THR A 90 2.10 5.89 -5.20
C THR A 90 0.93 5.02 -4.80
N GLU A 91 1.24 3.79 -4.42
CA GLU A 91 0.26 2.85 -3.85
C GLU A 91 0.59 2.58 -2.38
N ALA A 92 -0.31 2.96 -1.50
CA ALA A 92 -0.21 2.67 -0.07
C ALA A 92 -0.92 1.35 0.25
N LYS A 93 -0.29 0.54 1.11
CA LYS A 93 -0.85 -0.75 1.58
C LYS A 93 -1.21 -1.70 0.43
N ARG A 94 -0.38 -1.70 -0.63
CA ARG A 94 -0.60 -2.52 -1.83
C ARG A 94 -0.68 -4.01 -1.52
N ALA A 95 0.15 -4.48 -0.60
CA ALA A 95 0.20 -5.89 -0.22
C ALA A 95 0.52 -6.07 1.27
N ILE A 96 0.18 -7.26 1.77
CA ILE A 96 0.61 -7.76 3.08
C ILE A 96 1.51 -8.97 2.84
N TRP A 97 2.71 -8.90 3.40
CA TRP A 97 3.73 -9.93 3.32
C TRP A 97 4.02 -10.54 4.67
N VAL A 98 4.24 -11.84 4.67
CA VAL A 98 4.73 -12.62 5.81
C VAL A 98 6.16 -13.01 5.51
N ILE A 99 7.10 -12.64 6.38
CA ILE A 99 8.51 -13.01 6.25
C ILE A 99 8.85 -13.99 7.36
N ILE A 100 9.28 -15.20 6.99
CA ILE A 100 9.68 -16.26 7.93
C ILE A 100 11.05 -16.82 7.56
N LYS A 101 11.84 -17.14 8.57
CA LYS A 101 13.15 -17.79 8.39
C LYS A 101 12.97 -19.25 7.98
N LYS A 102 13.61 -19.67 6.89
CA LYS A 102 13.74 -21.07 6.47
C LYS A 102 15.21 -21.38 6.18
N GLY A 103 15.88 -22.02 7.13
CA GLY A 103 17.31 -22.29 7.03
C GLY A 103 18.14 -21.00 7.04
N LYS A 104 18.82 -20.69 5.92
CA LYS A 104 19.65 -19.48 5.77
C LYS A 104 18.96 -18.33 5.06
N GLU A 105 17.71 -18.50 4.68
CA GLU A 105 16.94 -17.52 3.92
C GLU A 105 15.67 -17.11 4.69
N TYR A 106 15.14 -15.94 4.35
CA TYR A 106 13.87 -15.43 4.84
C TYR A 106 12.88 -15.44 3.68
N VAL A 107 11.97 -16.40 3.71
CA VAL A 107 10.98 -16.60 2.65
C VAL A 107 9.87 -15.57 2.79
N ILE A 108 9.50 -14.95 1.67
CA ILE A 108 8.41 -13.98 1.59
C ILE A 108 7.16 -14.72 1.12
N LEU A 109 6.09 -14.66 1.88
CA LEU A 109 4.80 -15.26 1.60
C LEU A 109 3.73 -14.18 1.55
N ASN A 110 2.67 -14.41 0.78
CA ASN A 110 1.48 -13.57 0.85
C ASN A 110 0.72 -13.80 2.19
N ARG A 111 -0.34 -13.04 2.45
CA ARG A 111 -1.18 -13.18 3.65
C ARG A 111 -1.82 -14.56 3.83
N TYR A 112 -1.84 -15.38 2.78
CA TYR A 112 -2.36 -16.75 2.81
C TYR A 112 -1.28 -17.80 3.03
N GLY A 113 -0.01 -17.39 3.18
CA GLY A 113 1.13 -18.28 3.41
C GLY A 113 1.71 -18.90 2.15
N GLU A 114 1.52 -18.29 0.99
CA GLU A 114 1.86 -18.84 -0.32
C GLU A 114 2.86 -17.96 -1.08
N GLN A 115 3.59 -18.59 -1.98
CA GLN A 115 4.39 -17.95 -3.04
C GLN A 115 3.75 -18.26 -4.39
N ASN A 116 2.81 -17.43 -4.84
CA ASN A 116 2.05 -17.70 -6.05
C ASN A 116 2.87 -17.49 -7.34
N LYS A 117 2.68 -16.37 -8.03
CA LYS A 117 3.41 -15.96 -9.22
C LYS A 117 4.90 -15.74 -8.91
N PHE A 118 5.20 -15.11 -7.78
CA PHE A 118 6.54 -14.71 -7.38
C PHE A 118 7.12 -15.65 -6.32
N ILE A 119 8.36 -16.12 -6.52
CA ILE A 119 9.17 -16.77 -5.50
C ILE A 119 10.17 -15.75 -4.98
N ALA A 120 9.88 -15.19 -3.80
CA ALA A 120 10.68 -14.12 -3.24
C ALA A 120 11.29 -14.50 -1.88
N SER A 121 12.50 -14.05 -1.64
CA SER A 121 13.21 -14.25 -0.37
C SER A 121 14.22 -13.14 -0.09
N PHE A 122 14.62 -13.04 1.18
CA PHE A 122 15.79 -12.27 1.59
C PHE A 122 16.91 -13.19 2.08
N LYS A 123 18.15 -12.77 1.86
CA LYS A 123 19.36 -13.33 2.49
C LYS A 123 20.05 -12.21 3.25
N SER A 124 20.67 -12.52 4.39
CA SER A 124 21.48 -11.54 5.11
C SER A 124 22.56 -10.97 4.19
N GLY A 125 22.70 -9.65 4.19
CA GLY A 125 23.73 -8.93 3.47
C GLY A 125 25.08 -8.96 4.21
N GLN A 126 26.05 -8.23 3.69
CA GLN A 126 27.39 -8.15 4.30
C GLN A 126 27.44 -7.22 5.51
N LYS A 127 26.56 -6.22 5.57
CA LYS A 127 26.47 -5.26 6.68
C LYS A 127 25.27 -5.60 7.54
N GLU A 128 25.36 -5.33 8.82
CA GLU A 128 24.22 -5.43 9.74
C GLU A 128 23.04 -4.60 9.25
N GLY A 129 21.83 -5.14 9.36
CA GLY A 129 20.59 -4.49 8.88
C GLY A 129 20.43 -4.44 7.37
N THR A 130 21.35 -5.03 6.59
CA THR A 130 21.20 -5.14 5.13
C THR A 130 20.83 -6.56 4.72
N TYR A 131 20.06 -6.66 3.64
CA TYR A 131 19.60 -7.92 3.07
C TYR A 131 19.68 -7.85 1.55
N ILE A 132 19.82 -9.01 0.93
CA ILE A 132 19.70 -9.17 -0.52
C ILE A 132 18.30 -9.74 -0.80
N TYR A 133 17.46 -8.94 -1.39
CA TYR A 133 16.18 -9.33 -1.94
C TYR A 133 16.40 -10.09 -3.24
N THR A 134 15.71 -11.22 -3.41
CA THR A 134 15.65 -11.96 -4.66
C THR A 134 14.20 -12.31 -4.96
N CYS A 135 13.78 -12.13 -6.19
CA CYS A 135 12.45 -12.48 -6.65
C CYS A 135 12.54 -13.15 -8.02
N PHE A 136 11.99 -14.34 -8.15
CA PHE A 136 11.84 -15.03 -9.41
C PHE A 136 10.39 -14.99 -9.86
N ASP A 137 10.13 -14.39 -11.01
CA ASP A 137 8.82 -14.42 -11.67
C ASP A 137 8.67 -15.74 -12.46
N LYS A 138 7.67 -16.53 -12.09
CA LYS A 138 7.43 -17.84 -12.74
C LYS A 138 6.90 -17.71 -14.16
N GLU A 139 6.24 -16.61 -14.51
CA GLU A 139 5.66 -16.37 -15.83
C GLU A 139 6.71 -15.88 -16.80
N THR A 140 7.39 -14.80 -16.46
CA THR A 140 8.41 -14.19 -17.33
C THR A 140 9.77 -14.89 -17.25
N LYS A 141 10.00 -15.74 -16.23
CA LYS A 141 11.28 -16.40 -15.92
C LYS A 141 12.41 -15.44 -15.58
N GLU A 142 12.08 -14.23 -15.20
CA GLU A 142 13.06 -13.21 -14.81
C GLU A 142 13.42 -13.28 -13.34
N ASN A 143 14.66 -12.89 -13.05
CA ASN A 143 15.18 -12.78 -11.70
C ASN A 143 15.44 -11.31 -11.38
N ILE A 144 14.84 -10.83 -10.29
CA ILE A 144 15.09 -9.54 -9.71
C ILE A 144 16.02 -9.72 -8.52
N LYS A 145 17.00 -8.83 -8.38
CA LYS A 145 17.88 -8.77 -7.23
C LYS A 145 18.09 -7.32 -6.82
N ALA A 146 17.86 -7.04 -5.55
CA ALA A 146 18.04 -5.69 -4.98
C ALA A 146 18.66 -5.76 -3.58
N GLU A 147 19.30 -4.69 -3.15
CA GLU A 147 19.68 -4.49 -1.75
C GLU A 147 18.48 -3.93 -0.99
N ALA A 148 18.20 -4.49 0.17
CA ALA A 148 17.20 -3.99 1.10
C ALA A 148 17.85 -3.63 2.43
N LYS A 149 17.33 -2.60 3.10
CA LYS A 149 17.78 -2.13 4.40
C LYS A 149 16.65 -2.14 5.40
N ILE A 150 16.93 -2.63 6.61
CA ILE A 150 16.00 -2.48 7.74
C ILE A 150 16.41 -1.24 8.54
N ILE A 151 15.43 -0.35 8.74
CA ILE A 151 15.57 0.87 9.53
C ILE A 151 14.76 0.72 10.80
N GLN A 152 15.41 0.90 11.96
CA GLN A 152 14.77 0.85 13.29
C GLN A 152 13.91 -0.42 13.53
N ASN A 153 14.23 -1.53 12.87
CA ASN A 153 13.52 -2.81 12.94
C ASN A 153 12.01 -2.77 12.56
N ASN A 154 11.53 -1.70 11.96
CA ASN A 154 10.12 -1.50 11.61
C ASN A 154 9.87 -1.02 10.18
N LEU A 155 10.92 -0.73 9.42
CA LEU A 155 10.84 -0.29 8.02
C LEU A 155 11.85 -1.06 7.19
N ILE A 156 11.42 -1.67 6.08
CA ILE A 156 12.31 -2.18 5.03
C ILE A 156 12.23 -1.22 3.85
N GLU A 157 13.39 -0.73 3.44
CA GLU A 157 13.53 0.06 2.22
C GLU A 157 14.30 -0.73 1.17
N MET A 158 13.82 -0.73 -0.06
CA MET A 158 14.51 -1.28 -1.24
C MET A 158 14.04 -0.56 -2.50
N GLU A 159 14.91 -0.54 -3.49
CA GLU A 159 14.62 0.06 -4.79
C GLU A 159 15.28 -0.73 -5.91
N TYR A 160 14.64 -0.78 -7.06
CA TYR A 160 15.19 -1.40 -8.27
C TYR A 160 14.39 -0.98 -9.51
N ASP A 161 15.03 -1.14 -10.68
CA ASP A 161 14.37 -0.93 -11.96
C ASP A 161 13.55 -2.17 -12.33
N ALA A 162 12.33 -1.95 -12.78
CA ALA A 162 11.46 -3.04 -13.22
C ALA A 162 12.07 -3.78 -14.41
N PRO A 163 11.91 -5.11 -14.46
CA PRO A 163 12.28 -5.89 -15.64
C PRO A 163 11.59 -5.37 -16.90
N GLU A 164 12.25 -5.58 -18.06
CA GLU A 164 11.72 -5.11 -19.35
C GLU A 164 10.36 -5.74 -19.71
N SER A 165 10.11 -6.98 -19.28
CA SER A 165 8.81 -7.64 -19.45
C SER A 165 7.68 -6.90 -18.75
N VAL A 166 7.90 -6.49 -17.50
CA VAL A 166 6.91 -5.71 -16.72
C VAL A 166 6.67 -4.36 -17.36
N LEU A 167 7.73 -3.71 -17.85
CA LEU A 167 7.61 -2.45 -18.56
C LEU A 167 6.75 -2.58 -19.83
N LYS A 168 6.95 -3.65 -20.61
CA LYS A 168 6.18 -3.88 -21.83
C LYS A 168 4.70 -4.16 -21.58
N GLU A 169 4.38 -4.93 -20.53
CA GLU A 169 3.00 -5.24 -20.17
C GLU A 169 2.22 -4.01 -19.68
N ASN A 170 2.87 -3.15 -18.90
CA ASN A 170 2.19 -2.05 -18.19
C ASN A 170 2.49 -0.66 -18.77
N TYR A 171 3.28 -0.57 -19.85
CA TYR A 171 3.72 0.69 -20.42
C TYR A 171 2.54 1.63 -20.78
N HIS A 172 1.48 1.07 -21.35
CA HIS A 172 0.29 1.83 -21.75
C HIS A 172 -0.52 2.32 -20.55
N GLU A 173 -0.54 1.54 -19.47
CA GLU A 173 -1.24 1.90 -18.24
C GLU A 173 -0.55 3.09 -17.54
N TYR A 174 0.79 3.07 -17.47
CA TYR A 174 1.56 4.15 -16.85
C TYR A 174 1.58 5.45 -17.65
N LEU A 175 1.47 5.39 -18.95
CA LEU A 175 1.57 6.60 -19.79
C LEU A 175 0.23 7.23 -20.15
N ASN A 176 -0.91 6.58 -19.90
CA ASN A 176 -2.22 6.98 -20.46
C ASN A 176 -2.14 7.27 -21.97
N VAL A 177 -1.21 6.63 -22.68
CA VAL A 177 -0.97 6.85 -24.10
C VAL A 177 -1.85 5.89 -24.89
N ASP A 178 -2.70 6.44 -25.73
CA ASP A 178 -3.50 5.67 -26.67
C ASP A 178 -2.55 4.86 -27.58
N SER A 179 -2.71 3.54 -27.60
CA SER A 179 -1.85 2.61 -28.34
C SER A 179 -1.72 2.94 -29.85
N ASN A 180 -2.58 3.80 -30.38
CA ASN A 180 -2.59 4.28 -31.76
C ASN A 180 -1.61 5.42 -32.05
N GLN A 181 -0.95 5.98 -31.02
CA GLN A 181 0.03 7.07 -31.16
C GLN A 181 1.49 6.62 -31.11
N LEU A 182 1.75 5.33 -31.10
CA LEU A 182 3.11 4.79 -31.25
C LEU A 182 3.55 5.01 -32.68
N ASP A 183 4.05 6.22 -32.93
CA ASP A 183 4.57 6.67 -34.20
C ASP A 183 5.74 5.78 -34.66
N GLN A 184 5.75 5.40 -35.93
CA GLN A 184 6.69 4.47 -36.55
C GLN A 184 8.15 5.00 -36.66
N ASN A 185 8.43 6.20 -36.17
CA ASN A 185 9.77 6.79 -36.09
C ASN A 185 10.40 6.62 -34.69
N HIS A 186 10.67 5.39 -34.29
CA HIS A 186 11.30 5.11 -33.00
C HIS A 186 12.80 5.38 -33.02
N GLU A 187 13.23 6.57 -32.68
CA GLU A 187 14.45 6.73 -31.90
C GLU A 187 14.24 5.88 -30.63
N LYS A 188 15.19 4.99 -30.36
CA LYS A 188 15.11 4.03 -29.23
C LYS A 188 15.08 4.82 -27.92
N LYS A 189 13.87 5.21 -27.47
CA LYS A 189 13.70 5.93 -26.21
C LYS A 189 14.19 5.08 -25.05
N ASN A 190 15.03 5.65 -24.21
CA ASN A 190 15.45 4.98 -22.98
C ASN A 190 14.35 5.15 -21.94
N ILE A 191 13.56 4.09 -21.73
CA ILE A 191 12.44 4.06 -20.80
C ILE A 191 12.82 3.15 -19.64
N VAL A 192 12.68 3.67 -18.43
CA VAL A 192 12.97 2.97 -17.18
C VAL A 192 11.80 3.16 -16.23
N LEU A 193 11.25 2.08 -15.71
CA LEU A 193 10.31 2.08 -14.62
C LEU A 193 11.07 1.75 -13.33
N HIS A 194 11.21 2.73 -12.47
CA HIS A 194 11.91 2.61 -11.20
C HIS A 194 10.92 2.44 -10.05
N TRP A 195 11.10 1.40 -9.24
CA TRP A 195 10.28 1.11 -8.07
C TRP A 195 11.06 1.38 -6.78
N GLN A 196 10.40 2.11 -5.87
CA GLN A 196 10.85 2.32 -4.49
C GLN A 196 9.82 1.69 -3.55
N PHE A 197 10.26 0.74 -2.75
CA PHE A 197 9.42 0.00 -1.80
C PHE A 197 9.73 0.44 -0.37
N ASN A 198 8.66 0.65 0.38
CA ASN A 198 8.69 0.89 1.81
C ASN A 198 7.74 -0.12 2.49
N TRP A 199 8.31 -1.12 3.15
CA TRP A 199 7.52 -2.10 3.89
C TRP A 199 7.53 -1.74 5.37
N VAL A 200 6.35 -1.50 5.93
CA VAL A 200 6.18 -1.13 7.34
C VAL A 200 5.76 -2.35 8.13
N LYS A 201 6.44 -2.63 9.24
CA LYS A 201 6.16 -3.78 10.09
C LYS A 201 4.82 -3.62 10.81
N ILE A 202 3.96 -4.61 10.66
CA ILE A 202 2.69 -4.72 11.39
C ILE A 202 2.89 -5.54 12.67
N LEU A 203 3.64 -6.66 12.59
CA LEU A 203 3.93 -7.57 13.69
C LEU A 203 5.30 -8.23 13.53
N PRO A 204 6.00 -8.56 14.64
CA PRO A 204 5.71 -8.10 16.00
C PRO A 204 6.02 -6.62 16.14
N LEU A 205 5.24 -5.93 16.96
CA LEU A 205 5.57 -4.54 17.32
C LEU A 205 6.73 -4.58 18.33
N ASN A 206 7.80 -3.84 18.02
CA ASN A 206 8.87 -3.61 18.97
C ASN A 206 8.32 -2.73 20.10
N LYS A 207 8.59 -3.11 21.33
CA LYS A 207 8.42 -2.17 22.44
C LYS A 207 9.48 -1.09 22.24
N GLY A 208 9.04 0.14 21.97
CA GLY A 208 9.89 1.32 21.98
C GLY A 208 10.56 1.52 23.33
#